data_e77716767ae7f8aaece1469c472cdd68
#
_entry.id   e77716767ae7f8aaece1469c472cdd68
#
_cell.length_a   1.000
_cell.length_b   1.000
_cell.length_c   1.000
_cell.angle_alpha   90.00
_cell.angle_beta   90.00
_cell.angle_gamma   90.00
#
_symmetry.space_group_name_H-M   'P 1'
#
loop_
_entity.id
_entity.type
_entity.pdbx_description
1 polymer ?
#
loop_
_entity_poly.entity_id
_entity_poly.type
_entity_poly.pdbx_seq_one_letter_code
_entity_poly.pdbx_strand_id
1 'polypeptide(L)'
;MDLTFNPISREEIHKLETALLVGTLFRKEVMEEIRNSSERLTWVDSLAVAAGALARAKANMTVSQIADELGRTEATIREHIKGTSKAGKLINETFEMLKSGELDIDAILASPSKYSEIKKELLEILEKLEGVISKL
;
A
#
# COMPACT_ATOMS: atom_id res chain seq x y z
N MET A 1 -5.07 4.67 -15.09
CA MET A 1 -5.95 4.50 -13.91
C MET A 1 -6.49 5.85 -13.46
N ASP A 2 -7.79 6.00 -13.45
CA ASP A 2 -8.40 7.24 -12.99
C ASP A 2 -8.37 7.29 -11.47
N LEU A 3 -7.47 8.09 -10.93
CA LEU A 3 -7.31 8.25 -9.49
C LEU A 3 -7.91 9.56 -9.02
N THR A 4 -8.65 9.49 -7.93
CA THR A 4 -9.02 10.67 -7.17
C THR A 4 -8.29 10.63 -5.83
N PHE A 5 -7.79 11.78 -5.39
CA PHE A 5 -7.09 11.90 -4.10
C PHE A 5 -8.04 12.32 -2.98
N ASN A 6 -9.32 12.46 -3.32
CA ASN A 6 -10.41 12.73 -2.38
C ASN A 6 -11.55 11.76 -2.69
N PRO A 7 -11.38 10.46 -2.43
CA PRO A 7 -12.37 9.45 -2.79
C PRO A 7 -13.66 9.64 -1.99
N ILE A 8 -14.80 9.36 -2.62
CA ILE A 8 -16.12 9.47 -1.99
C ILE A 8 -16.91 8.16 -2.06
N SER A 9 -16.47 7.20 -2.86
CA SER A 9 -17.13 5.90 -3.02
C SER A 9 -16.19 4.77 -2.62
N ARG A 10 -16.73 3.59 -2.36
CA ARG A 10 -15.94 2.38 -2.08
C ARG A 10 -15.00 2.07 -3.23
N GLU A 11 -15.47 2.20 -4.45
CA GLU A 11 -14.65 1.95 -5.63
C GLU A 11 -13.45 2.89 -5.70
N GLU A 12 -13.69 4.18 -5.45
CA GLU A 12 -12.62 5.17 -5.45
C GLU A 12 -11.62 4.96 -4.32
N ILE A 13 -12.11 4.56 -3.14
CA ILE A 13 -11.25 4.21 -2.01
C ILE A 13 -10.33 3.05 -2.38
N HIS A 14 -10.87 1.99 -2.96
CA HIS A 14 -10.09 0.82 -3.34
C HIS A 14 -9.10 1.12 -4.46
N LYS A 15 -9.45 1.98 -5.40
CA LYS A 15 -8.50 2.43 -6.44
C LYS A 15 -7.33 3.18 -5.84
N LEU A 16 -7.59 4.11 -4.93
CA LEU A 16 -6.54 4.85 -4.26
C LEU A 16 -5.67 3.93 -3.40
N GLU A 17 -6.30 3.06 -2.62
CA GLU A 17 -5.61 2.07 -1.80
C GLU A 17 -4.67 1.21 -2.64
N THR A 18 -5.16 0.68 -3.76
CA THR A 18 -4.36 -0.14 -4.67
C THR A 18 -3.20 0.66 -5.26
N ALA A 19 -3.46 1.87 -5.71
CA ALA A 19 -2.41 2.72 -6.28
C ALA A 19 -1.33 3.06 -5.25
N LEU A 20 -1.71 3.31 -4.01
CA LEU A 20 -0.77 3.59 -2.93
C LEU A 20 0.10 2.37 -2.63
N LEU A 21 -0.49 1.20 -2.57
CA LEU A 21 0.26 -0.03 -2.29
C LEU A 21 1.17 -0.38 -3.47
N VAL A 22 0.62 -0.44 -4.67
CA VAL A 22 1.40 -0.78 -5.88
C VAL A 22 2.49 0.25 -6.11
N GLY A 23 2.16 1.53 -6.03
CA GLY A 23 3.14 2.61 -6.21
C GLY A 23 4.29 2.54 -5.23
N THR A 24 4.01 2.17 -3.99
CA THR A 24 5.06 2.01 -2.97
C THR A 24 5.92 0.79 -3.25
N LEU A 25 5.30 -0.35 -3.58
CA LEU A 25 6.02 -1.59 -3.87
C LEU A 25 6.94 -1.48 -5.09
N PHE A 26 6.57 -0.64 -6.07
CA PHE A 26 7.37 -0.43 -7.28
C PHE A 26 8.54 0.54 -7.09
N ARG A 27 8.61 1.22 -5.97
CA ARG A 27 9.74 2.10 -5.67
C ARG A 27 10.97 1.24 -5.40
N LYS A 28 12.07 1.56 -6.07
CA LYS A 28 13.29 0.75 -6.03
C LYS A 28 13.80 0.50 -4.60
N GLU A 29 13.85 1.55 -3.79
CA GLU A 29 14.34 1.46 -2.42
C GLU A 29 13.43 0.58 -1.54
N VAL A 30 12.12 0.59 -1.79
CA VAL A 30 11.17 -0.23 -1.07
C VAL A 30 11.32 -1.70 -1.48
N MET A 31 11.44 -1.94 -2.78
CA MET A 31 11.62 -3.28 -3.33
C MET A 31 12.89 -3.93 -2.77
N GLU A 32 13.99 -3.21 -2.74
CA GLU A 32 15.26 -3.68 -2.18
C GLU A 32 15.13 -4.01 -0.70
N GLU A 33 14.45 -3.16 0.05
CA GLU A 33 14.26 -3.36 1.47
C GLU A 33 13.42 -4.61 1.76
N ILE A 34 12.37 -4.83 0.98
CA ILE A 34 11.54 -6.03 1.10
C ILE A 34 12.36 -7.28 0.76
N ARG A 35 13.15 -7.23 -0.32
CA ARG A 35 14.01 -8.33 -0.75
C ARG A 35 14.98 -8.77 0.33
N ASN A 36 15.57 -7.79 1.02
CA ASN A 36 16.59 -8.03 2.03
C ASN A 36 16.05 -8.29 3.43
N SER A 37 14.74 -8.16 3.61
CA SER A 37 14.10 -8.38 4.90
C SER A 37 13.86 -9.86 5.17
N SER A 38 14.11 -10.29 6.41
CA SER A 38 13.73 -11.62 6.88
C SER A 38 12.23 -11.69 7.20
N GLU A 39 11.55 -10.53 7.28
CA GLU A 39 10.15 -10.41 7.65
C GLU A 39 9.32 -9.79 6.52
N ARG A 40 9.45 -10.33 5.31
CA ARG A 40 8.77 -9.81 4.12
C ARG A 40 7.26 -9.70 4.27
N LEU A 41 6.64 -10.73 4.85
CA LEU A 41 5.19 -10.75 5.02
C LEU A 41 4.71 -9.65 5.96
N THR A 42 5.45 -9.43 7.04
CA THR A 42 5.13 -8.36 7.99
C THR A 42 5.24 -6.99 7.31
N TRP A 43 6.27 -6.82 6.49
CA TRP A 43 6.48 -5.59 5.72
C TRP A 43 5.31 -5.32 4.77
N VAL A 44 4.95 -6.31 3.95
CA VAL A 44 3.86 -6.16 2.98
C VAL A 44 2.53 -5.92 3.68
N ASP A 45 2.27 -6.62 4.77
CA ASP A 45 1.05 -6.41 5.56
C ASP A 45 0.99 -4.96 6.09
N SER A 46 2.09 -4.48 6.66
CA SER A 46 2.15 -3.11 7.18
C SER A 46 1.90 -2.06 6.09
N LEU A 47 2.48 -2.27 4.91
CA LEU A 47 2.26 -1.37 3.78
C LEU A 47 0.82 -1.40 3.31
N ALA A 48 0.21 -2.59 3.24
CA ALA A 48 -1.18 -2.75 2.83
C ALA A 48 -2.13 -2.05 3.82
N VAL A 49 -1.89 -2.23 5.12
CA VAL A 49 -2.69 -1.56 6.15
C VAL A 49 -2.53 -0.05 6.09
N ALA A 50 -1.30 0.43 5.92
CA ALA A 50 -1.03 1.88 5.80
C ALA A 50 -1.72 2.47 4.57
N ALA A 51 -1.68 1.77 3.43
CA ALA A 51 -2.36 2.20 2.21
C ALA A 51 -3.86 2.29 2.42
N GLY A 52 -4.44 1.25 3.02
CA GLY A 52 -5.87 1.22 3.35
C GLY A 52 -6.27 2.33 4.30
N ALA A 53 -5.44 2.59 5.31
CA ALA A 53 -5.70 3.63 6.29
C ALA A 53 -5.69 5.03 5.65
N LEU A 54 -4.68 5.32 4.84
CA LEU A 54 -4.57 6.62 4.21
C LEU A 54 -5.70 6.86 3.21
N ALA A 55 -6.03 5.86 2.37
CA ALA A 55 -7.12 5.98 1.40
C ALA A 55 -8.44 6.30 2.10
N ARG A 56 -8.73 5.63 3.22
CA ARG A 56 -9.96 5.86 3.98
C ARG A 56 -9.96 7.21 4.70
N ALA A 57 -8.81 7.62 5.20
CA ALA A 57 -8.65 8.95 5.80
C ALA A 57 -8.93 10.05 4.76
N LYS A 58 -8.48 9.87 3.52
CA LYS A 58 -8.76 10.81 2.43
C LYS A 58 -10.24 10.81 2.02
N ALA A 59 -10.98 9.77 2.38
CA ALA A 59 -12.43 9.69 2.21
C ALA A 59 -13.18 10.24 3.43
N ASN A 60 -12.47 10.87 4.35
CA ASN A 60 -13.03 11.47 5.58
C ASN A 60 -13.62 10.46 6.57
N MET A 61 -13.15 9.23 6.54
CA MET A 61 -13.53 8.25 7.56
C MET A 61 -12.80 8.58 8.87
N THR A 62 -13.45 8.32 9.99
CA THR A 62 -12.83 8.53 11.30
C THR A 62 -11.82 7.43 11.58
N VAL A 63 -10.85 7.72 12.46
CA VAL A 63 -9.86 6.72 12.89
C VAL A 63 -10.55 5.47 13.46
N SER A 64 -11.62 5.66 14.24
CA SER A 64 -12.39 4.56 14.80
C SER A 64 -13.00 3.67 13.72
N GLN A 65 -13.60 4.27 12.70
CA GLN A 65 -14.17 3.53 11.57
C GLN A 65 -13.11 2.76 10.80
N ILE A 66 -11.97 3.40 10.54
CA ILE A 66 -10.85 2.78 9.83
C ILE A 66 -10.28 1.60 10.62
N ALA A 67 -10.06 1.78 11.91
CA ALA A 67 -9.55 0.75 12.79
C ALA A 67 -10.48 -0.47 12.80
N ASP A 68 -11.77 -0.24 12.89
CA ASP A 68 -12.78 -1.29 12.88
C ASP A 68 -12.78 -2.04 11.54
N GLU A 69 -12.77 -1.31 10.44
CA GLU A 69 -12.81 -1.89 9.10
C GLU A 69 -11.55 -2.70 8.77
N LEU A 70 -10.37 -2.20 9.15
CA LEU A 70 -9.10 -2.87 8.86
C LEU A 70 -8.67 -3.86 9.94
N GLY A 71 -9.39 -3.94 11.05
CA GLY A 71 -9.07 -4.87 12.13
C GLY A 71 -7.75 -4.54 12.82
N ARG A 72 -7.47 -3.26 13.03
CA ARG A 72 -6.26 -2.78 13.70
C ARG A 72 -6.63 -1.79 14.79
N THR A 73 -5.69 -1.51 15.70
CA THR A 73 -5.92 -0.55 16.77
C THR A 73 -5.95 0.88 16.22
N GLU A 74 -6.67 1.77 16.92
CA GLU A 74 -6.70 3.19 16.55
C GLU A 74 -5.30 3.81 16.60
N ALA A 75 -4.48 3.40 17.56
CA ALA A 75 -3.11 3.89 17.67
C ALA A 75 -2.30 3.57 16.43
N THR A 76 -2.39 2.33 15.93
CA THR A 76 -1.70 1.90 14.72
C THR A 76 -2.20 2.70 13.51
N ILE A 77 -3.52 2.89 13.39
CA ILE A 77 -4.10 3.66 12.30
C ILE A 77 -3.60 5.10 12.31
N ARG A 78 -3.56 5.73 13.49
CA ARG A 78 -3.05 7.11 13.61
C ARG A 78 -1.59 7.22 13.18
N GLU A 79 -0.77 6.26 13.58
CA GLU A 79 0.66 6.24 13.19
C GLU A 79 0.82 6.14 11.68
N HIS A 80 0.02 5.30 11.03
CA HIS A 80 0.07 5.16 9.58
C HIS A 80 -0.37 6.44 8.87
N ILE A 81 -1.48 7.03 9.30
CA ILE A 81 -2.01 8.25 8.67
C ILE A 81 -1.05 9.42 8.86
N LYS A 82 -0.47 9.56 10.04
CA LYS A 82 0.48 10.64 10.34
C LYS A 82 1.86 10.42 9.70
N GLY A 83 2.18 9.20 9.29
CA GLY A 83 3.48 8.89 8.74
C GLY A 83 4.56 8.74 9.79
N THR A 84 4.20 8.44 11.05
CA THR A 84 5.16 8.18 12.12
C THR A 84 5.63 6.74 12.14
N SER A 85 4.84 5.81 11.58
CA SER A 85 5.32 4.46 11.33
C SER A 85 6.11 4.47 10.02
N LYS A 86 7.02 3.52 9.86
CA LYS A 86 7.81 3.41 8.64
C LYS A 86 6.93 3.16 7.42
N ALA A 87 5.97 2.25 7.55
CA ALA A 87 5.01 1.97 6.47
C ALA A 87 4.19 3.21 6.13
N GLY A 88 3.69 3.90 7.14
CA GLY A 88 2.91 5.13 6.95
C GLY A 88 3.70 6.22 6.26
N LYS A 89 4.96 6.37 6.62
CA LYS A 89 5.85 7.35 5.98
C LYS A 89 5.99 7.05 4.48
N LEU A 90 6.27 5.80 4.14
CA LEU A 90 6.43 5.39 2.74
C LEU A 90 5.14 5.58 1.93
N ILE A 91 4.01 5.24 2.51
CA ILE A 91 2.71 5.39 1.84
C ILE A 91 2.37 6.87 1.66
N ASN A 92 2.62 7.71 2.67
CA ASN A 92 2.39 9.16 2.54
C ASN A 92 3.29 9.77 1.45
N GLU A 93 4.54 9.34 1.37
CA GLU A 93 5.45 9.78 0.30
C GLU A 93 4.92 9.37 -1.07
N THR A 94 4.45 8.13 -1.20
CA THR A 94 3.87 7.64 -2.46
C THR A 94 2.63 8.45 -2.85
N PHE A 95 1.79 8.80 -1.88
CA PHE A 95 0.62 9.65 -2.11
C PHE A 95 1.03 10.97 -2.76
N GLU A 96 2.03 11.63 -2.19
CA GLU A 96 2.52 12.90 -2.75
C GLU A 96 3.15 12.72 -4.14
N MET A 97 3.87 11.63 -4.35
CA MET A 97 4.48 11.31 -5.65
C MET A 97 3.43 11.07 -6.73
N LEU A 98 2.34 10.39 -6.39
CA LEU A 98 1.23 10.16 -7.31
C LEU A 98 0.50 11.46 -7.62
N LYS A 99 0.28 12.27 -6.60
CA LYS A 99 -0.45 13.54 -6.72
C LYS A 99 0.33 14.55 -7.58
N SER A 100 1.65 14.58 -7.44
CA SER A 100 2.51 15.48 -8.20
C SER A 100 2.81 15.00 -9.63
N GLY A 101 2.48 13.75 -9.95
CA GLY A 101 2.80 13.14 -11.23
C GLY A 101 4.21 12.58 -11.33
N GLU A 102 4.98 12.63 -10.23
CA GLU A 102 6.33 12.04 -10.18
C GLU A 102 6.28 10.53 -10.37
N LEU A 103 5.21 9.90 -9.86
CA LEU A 103 4.97 8.47 -10.00
C LEU A 103 3.68 8.27 -10.80
N ASP A 104 3.77 7.52 -11.91
CA ASP A 104 2.64 7.21 -12.78
C ASP A 104 2.42 5.71 -12.80
N ILE A 105 1.32 5.26 -12.19
CA ILE A 105 0.98 3.85 -12.09
C ILE A 105 0.80 3.23 -13.48
N ASP A 106 0.13 3.94 -14.39
CA ASP A 106 -0.12 3.43 -15.74
C ASP A 106 1.18 3.22 -16.52
N ALA A 107 2.13 4.15 -16.38
CA ALA A 107 3.44 4.02 -17.01
C ALA A 107 4.23 2.85 -16.44
N ILE A 108 4.17 2.64 -15.12
CA ILE A 108 4.83 1.53 -14.45
C ILE A 108 4.26 0.19 -14.96
N LEU A 109 2.94 0.07 -14.99
CA LEU A 109 2.27 -1.15 -15.42
C LEU A 109 2.45 -1.42 -16.91
N ALA A 110 2.69 -0.39 -17.71
CA ALA A 110 2.92 -0.52 -19.14
C ALA A 110 4.35 -0.93 -19.50
N SER A 111 5.28 -0.95 -18.54
CA SER A 111 6.68 -1.31 -18.78
C SER A 111 6.86 -2.83 -18.66
N PRO A 112 7.01 -3.57 -19.80
CA PRO A 112 7.03 -5.05 -19.75
C PRO A 112 8.14 -5.65 -18.90
N SER A 113 9.36 -5.11 -19.00
CA SER A 113 10.50 -5.68 -18.27
C SER A 113 10.38 -5.49 -16.77
N LYS A 114 10.02 -4.28 -16.34
CA LYS A 114 9.80 -3.98 -14.92
C LYS A 114 8.59 -4.74 -14.38
N TYR A 115 7.52 -4.78 -15.17
CA TYR A 115 6.30 -5.48 -14.79
C TYR A 115 6.57 -6.97 -14.55
N SER A 116 7.32 -7.63 -15.44
CA SER A 116 7.64 -9.05 -15.31
C SER A 116 8.42 -9.36 -14.03
N GLU A 117 9.41 -8.53 -13.72
CA GLU A 117 10.24 -8.71 -12.53
C GLU A 117 9.42 -8.50 -11.25
N ILE A 118 8.64 -7.45 -11.21
CA ILE A 118 7.83 -7.12 -10.03
C ILE A 118 6.69 -8.11 -9.86
N LYS A 119 6.07 -8.54 -10.96
CA LYS A 119 5.03 -9.58 -10.92
C LYS A 119 5.57 -10.85 -10.27
N LYS A 120 6.79 -11.25 -10.62
CA LYS A 120 7.44 -12.41 -10.02
C LYS A 120 7.59 -12.26 -8.51
N GLU A 121 8.11 -11.11 -8.07
CA GLU A 121 8.28 -10.83 -6.64
C GLU A 121 6.94 -10.85 -5.88
N LEU A 122 5.93 -10.22 -6.46
CA LEU A 122 4.60 -10.18 -5.86
C LEU A 122 3.98 -11.57 -5.73
N LEU A 123 4.14 -12.40 -6.76
CA LEU A 123 3.64 -13.77 -6.74
C LEU A 123 4.32 -14.61 -5.65
N GLU A 124 5.62 -14.44 -5.48
CA GLU A 124 6.35 -15.12 -4.40
C GLU A 124 5.82 -14.71 -3.02
N ILE A 125 5.54 -13.42 -2.83
CA ILE A 125 4.99 -12.91 -1.59
C ILE A 125 3.59 -13.46 -1.35
N LEU A 126 2.74 -13.48 -2.38
CA LEU A 126 1.38 -14.01 -2.29
C LEU A 126 1.38 -15.50 -1.94
N GLU A 127 2.26 -16.28 -2.53
CA GLU A 127 2.41 -17.71 -2.21
C GLU A 127 2.74 -17.91 -0.73
N LYS A 128 3.61 -17.08 -0.19
CA LYS A 128 3.96 -17.14 1.23
C LYS A 128 2.81 -16.78 2.12
N LEU A 129 2.02 -15.76 1.73
CA LEU A 129 0.81 -15.37 2.46
C LEU A 129 -0.21 -16.50 2.46
N GLU A 130 -0.46 -17.11 1.32
CA GLU A 130 -1.37 -18.24 1.21
C GLU A 130 -0.91 -19.40 2.07
N GLY A 131 0.39 -19.68 2.08
CA GLY A 131 0.98 -20.70 2.94
C GLY A 131 0.75 -20.43 4.41
N VAL A 132 0.85 -19.17 4.84
CA VAL A 132 0.59 -18.78 6.23
C VAL A 132 -0.90 -18.92 6.55
N ILE A 133 -1.76 -18.46 5.65
CA ILE A 133 -3.22 -18.54 5.84
C ILE A 133 -3.67 -19.99 5.94
N SER A 134 -3.12 -20.89 5.11
CA SER A 134 -3.49 -22.31 5.11
C SER A 134 -3.10 -23.02 6.41
N LYS A 135 -2.18 -22.46 7.19
CA LYS A 135 -1.75 -23.03 8.48
C LYS A 135 -2.61 -22.54 9.65
N LEU A 136 -3.49 -21.60 9.40
CA LEU A 136 -4.42 -21.10 10.42
C LEU A 136 -5.65 -22.00 10.45
#